data_67476af524978d803d7108d42313c6a8
#
_entry.id   67476af524978d803d7108d42313c6a8
#
_cell.length_a   1.000
_cell.length_b   1.000
_cell.length_c   1.000
_cell.angle_alpha   90.00
_cell.angle_beta   90.00
_cell.angle_gamma   90.00
#
_symmetry.space_group_name_H-M   'P 1'
#
loop_
_entity.id
_entity.type
_entity.pdbx_description
1 polymer ?
#
loop_
_entity_poly.entity_id
_entity_poly.type
_entity_poly.pdbx_seq_one_letter_code
_entity_poly.pdbx_strand_id
1 'polypeptide(L)'
;MRNKLAPVFLRIFGQRERRSIHVEKTKTDSRIKWTTLAFMAFSTVWGFGNVTNGFVYFNGRQVILSWVAMFALYFIPYTLMVGELGSAFKNEGGGVSSWIHQTTNAKLAYYAGWTYWACHITYIASKGSGFLKALSWAIFRNAETYDSIPTLYVQLATFCILLVGCYIASRGLNPLKKLLTAAGTCTFVMSLLYIVMMFAAPAINPNAEYVSRPFTFQELIPNFNVAYFTSLSILVFAVGGCEKISPYVNKVENPSKGFPKSMIALAGMVV
;
A
#
# COMPACT_ATOMS: atom_id res chain seq x y z
N MET A 1 29.55 30.58 -41.79
CA MET A 1 29.84 29.48 -40.82
C MET A 1 28.60 28.83 -40.17
N ARG A 2 27.38 29.02 -40.67
CA ARG A 2 26.13 28.60 -40.02
C ARG A 2 25.52 27.25 -40.48
N ASN A 3 26.13 26.56 -41.47
CA ASN A 3 25.47 25.39 -42.09
C ASN A 3 26.15 24.02 -41.92
N LYS A 4 27.16 23.92 -41.03
CA LYS A 4 27.85 22.63 -40.82
C LYS A 4 27.44 21.88 -39.52
N LEU A 5 26.69 22.50 -38.63
CA LEU A 5 26.27 21.89 -37.33
C LEU A 5 24.93 21.15 -37.39
N ALA A 6 24.05 21.52 -38.31
CA ALA A 6 22.72 20.92 -38.42
C ALA A 6 22.73 19.39 -38.70
N PRO A 7 23.58 18.86 -39.59
CA PRO A 7 23.58 17.42 -39.87
C PRO A 7 24.17 16.58 -38.73
N VAL A 8 25.08 17.15 -37.91
CA VAL A 8 25.64 16.44 -36.75
C VAL A 8 24.62 16.35 -35.63
N PHE A 9 23.86 17.43 -35.39
CA PHE A 9 22.80 17.46 -34.37
C PHE A 9 21.69 16.45 -34.70
N LEU A 10 21.22 16.42 -35.94
CA LEU A 10 20.20 15.46 -36.38
C LEU A 10 20.70 14.01 -36.34
N ARG A 11 21.99 13.76 -36.55
CA ARG A 11 22.57 12.42 -36.44
C ARG A 11 22.65 11.92 -34.99
N ILE A 12 23.01 12.80 -34.06
CA ILE A 12 23.10 12.45 -32.63
C ILE A 12 21.71 12.24 -32.03
N PHE A 13 20.75 13.15 -32.31
CA PHE A 13 19.39 13.03 -31.79
C PHE A 13 18.60 11.91 -32.47
N GLY A 14 18.72 11.74 -33.78
CA GLY A 14 18.08 10.64 -34.51
C GLY A 14 18.64 9.25 -34.14
N GLN A 15 19.91 9.15 -33.73
CA GLN A 15 20.44 7.90 -33.17
C GLN A 15 19.98 7.64 -31.75
N ARG A 16 19.78 8.70 -30.95
CA ARG A 16 19.26 8.58 -29.59
C ARG A 16 17.78 8.16 -29.60
N GLU A 17 17.01 8.69 -30.52
CA GLU A 17 15.61 8.32 -30.72
C GLU A 17 15.46 6.90 -31.27
N ARG A 18 16.26 6.49 -32.24
CA ARG A 18 16.31 5.10 -32.72
C ARG A 18 16.81 4.11 -31.66
N ARG A 19 17.75 4.51 -30.81
CA ARG A 19 18.20 3.69 -29.69
C ARG A 19 17.14 3.57 -28.60
N SER A 20 16.41 4.64 -28.30
CA SER A 20 15.28 4.57 -27.35
C SER A 20 14.15 3.68 -27.89
N ILE A 21 13.80 3.78 -29.17
CA ILE A 21 12.78 2.93 -29.81
C ILE A 21 13.26 1.46 -29.90
N HIS A 22 14.54 1.20 -30.11
CA HIS A 22 15.07 -0.17 -30.16
C HIS A 22 15.26 -0.80 -28.78
N VAL A 23 15.58 0.00 -27.74
CA VAL A 23 15.64 -0.44 -26.33
C VAL A 23 14.23 -0.68 -25.79
N GLU A 24 13.24 0.07 -26.28
CA GLU A 24 11.84 -0.13 -25.92
C GLU A 24 11.23 -1.40 -26.53
N LYS A 25 11.69 -1.82 -27.74
CA LYS A 25 11.25 -3.07 -28.38
C LYS A 25 11.91 -4.35 -27.85
N THR A 26 13.02 -4.26 -27.13
CA THR A 26 13.74 -5.43 -26.59
C THR A 26 13.45 -5.70 -25.11
N LYS A 27 12.80 -4.81 -24.39
CA LYS A 27 12.16 -5.15 -23.11
C LYS A 27 10.83 -5.81 -23.42
N THR A 28 10.77 -7.12 -23.33
CA THR A 28 9.52 -7.88 -23.17
C THR A 28 8.77 -7.18 -22.04
N ASP A 29 7.76 -6.42 -22.40
CA ASP A 29 6.96 -5.62 -21.47
C ASP A 29 6.19 -6.64 -20.63
N SER A 30 6.76 -7.06 -19.50
CA SER A 30 6.16 -8.03 -18.60
C SER A 30 4.98 -7.34 -17.92
N ARG A 31 3.86 -7.34 -18.62
CA ARG A 31 2.62 -6.75 -18.12
C ARG A 31 2.21 -7.40 -16.80
N ILE A 32 1.60 -6.62 -15.94
CA ILE A 32 1.15 -7.07 -14.62
C ILE A 32 -0.21 -7.71 -14.77
N LYS A 33 -0.35 -8.97 -14.36
CA LYS A 33 -1.65 -9.63 -14.26
C LYS A 33 -2.48 -8.98 -13.15
N TRP A 34 -3.80 -8.95 -13.31
CA TRP A 34 -4.69 -8.36 -12.30
C TRP A 34 -4.54 -9.00 -10.91
N THR A 35 -4.27 -10.32 -10.82
CA THR A 35 -4.00 -11.00 -9.55
C THR A 35 -2.73 -10.50 -8.88
N THR A 36 -1.65 -10.39 -9.64
CA THR A 36 -0.38 -9.81 -9.15
C THR A 36 -0.59 -8.39 -8.65
N LEU A 37 -1.36 -7.58 -9.37
CA LEU A 37 -1.66 -6.21 -8.96
C LEU A 37 -2.50 -6.17 -7.68
N ALA A 38 -3.45 -7.10 -7.50
CA ALA A 38 -4.23 -7.20 -6.28
C ALA A 38 -3.34 -7.49 -5.05
N PHE A 39 -2.40 -8.44 -5.15
CA PHE A 39 -1.45 -8.70 -4.06
C PHE A 39 -0.47 -7.55 -3.83
N MET A 40 -0.03 -6.85 -4.87
CA MET A 40 0.76 -5.62 -4.73
C MET A 40 -0.03 -4.55 -3.97
N ALA A 41 -1.29 -4.34 -4.32
CA ALA A 41 -2.18 -3.41 -3.62
C ALA A 41 -2.42 -3.85 -2.17
N PHE A 42 -2.66 -5.12 -1.94
CA PHE A 42 -2.83 -5.68 -0.60
C PHE A 42 -1.62 -5.41 0.29
N SER A 43 -0.41 -5.57 -0.21
CA SER A 43 0.82 -5.26 0.55
C SER A 43 0.97 -3.77 0.90
N THR A 44 0.29 -2.87 0.19
CA THR A 44 0.34 -1.42 0.47
C THR A 44 -0.76 -0.95 1.41
N VAL A 45 -1.87 -1.67 1.46
CA VAL A 45 -3.06 -1.33 2.27
C VAL A 45 -3.05 -2.08 3.59
N TRP A 46 -2.85 -3.40 3.54
CA TRP A 46 -3.01 -4.27 4.69
C TRP A 46 -1.76 -4.35 5.56
N GLY A 47 -1.97 -4.38 6.87
CA GLY A 47 -0.94 -4.69 7.86
C GLY A 47 -1.56 -5.04 9.20
N PHE A 48 -1.00 -6.03 9.92
CA PHE A 48 -1.53 -6.45 11.23
C PHE A 48 -1.63 -5.31 12.24
N GLY A 49 -0.69 -4.35 12.22
CA GLY A 49 -0.74 -3.16 13.06
C GLY A 49 -1.98 -2.28 12.83
N ASN A 50 -2.60 -2.37 11.65
CA ASN A 50 -3.81 -1.60 11.35
C ASN A 50 -5.02 -2.11 12.13
N VAL A 51 -5.11 -3.42 12.36
CA VAL A 51 -6.20 -4.03 13.16
C VAL A 51 -6.09 -3.58 14.63
N THR A 52 -4.89 -3.57 15.19
CA THR A 52 -4.66 -3.19 16.59
C THR A 52 -5.01 -1.73 16.85
N ASN A 53 -4.87 -0.84 15.86
CA ASN A 53 -5.23 0.57 15.99
C ASN A 53 -6.71 0.75 16.42
N GLY A 54 -7.62 -0.06 15.89
CA GLY A 54 -9.02 -0.01 16.29
C GLY A 54 -9.21 -0.29 17.78
N PHE A 55 -8.52 -1.30 18.32
CA PHE A 55 -8.64 -1.67 19.74
C PHE A 55 -8.03 -0.65 20.70
N VAL A 56 -7.08 0.17 20.25
CA VAL A 56 -6.45 1.22 21.07
C VAL A 56 -7.40 2.42 21.25
N TYR A 57 -8.17 2.75 20.22
CA TYR A 57 -8.96 3.98 20.18
C TYR A 57 -10.45 3.79 20.41
N PHE A 58 -10.95 2.56 20.33
CA PHE A 58 -12.36 2.23 20.54
C PHE A 58 -12.52 1.25 21.69
N ASN A 59 -13.47 1.53 22.58
CA ASN A 59 -13.72 0.71 23.74
C ASN A 59 -14.41 -0.62 23.36
N GLY A 60 -13.79 -1.73 23.76
CA GLY A 60 -14.41 -3.06 23.70
C GLY A 60 -14.97 -3.43 22.31
N ARG A 61 -16.25 -3.82 22.28
CA ARG A 61 -16.92 -4.32 21.06
C ARG A 61 -17.34 -3.23 20.08
N GLN A 62 -17.29 -1.95 20.46
CA GLN A 62 -17.59 -0.81 19.59
C GLN A 62 -16.68 -0.77 18.34
N VAL A 63 -15.48 -1.33 18.43
CA VAL A 63 -14.54 -1.44 17.31
C VAL A 63 -15.16 -2.21 16.15
N ILE A 64 -15.98 -3.22 16.39
CA ILE A 64 -16.58 -4.07 15.36
C ILE A 64 -17.49 -3.25 14.46
N LEU A 65 -18.45 -2.51 15.04
CA LEU A 65 -19.35 -1.67 14.25
C LEU A 65 -18.59 -0.54 13.54
N SER A 66 -17.57 0.02 14.19
CA SER A 66 -16.72 1.06 13.60
C SER A 66 -15.98 0.55 12.35
N TRP A 67 -15.44 -0.68 12.39
CA TRP A 67 -14.81 -1.31 11.21
C TRP A 67 -15.82 -1.63 10.11
N VAL A 68 -17.00 -2.20 10.46
CA VAL A 68 -18.05 -2.48 9.48
C VAL A 68 -18.50 -1.21 8.78
N ALA A 69 -18.76 -0.14 9.55
CA ALA A 69 -19.12 1.15 9.00
C ALA A 69 -18.01 1.72 8.10
N MET A 70 -16.74 1.62 8.53
CA MET A 70 -15.59 2.10 7.75
C MET A 70 -15.43 1.34 6.45
N PHE A 71 -15.59 0.02 6.43
CA PHE A 71 -15.55 -0.76 5.20
C PHE A 71 -16.70 -0.40 4.26
N ALA A 72 -17.92 -0.32 4.76
CA ALA A 72 -19.11 -0.07 3.96
C ALA A 72 -19.15 1.37 3.40
N LEU A 73 -18.82 2.37 4.21
CA LEU A 73 -18.98 3.78 3.86
C LEU A 73 -17.74 4.42 3.24
N TYR A 74 -16.56 3.88 3.50
CA TYR A 74 -15.32 4.46 3.01
C TYR A 74 -14.53 3.50 2.12
N PHE A 75 -14.07 2.37 2.63
CA PHE A 75 -13.07 1.54 1.93
C PHE A 75 -13.60 0.93 0.62
N ILE A 76 -14.78 0.32 0.64
CA ILE A 76 -15.37 -0.28 -0.57
C ILE A 76 -15.66 0.80 -1.63
N PRO A 77 -16.37 1.89 -1.33
CA PRO A 77 -16.58 2.97 -2.32
C PRO A 77 -15.26 3.56 -2.82
N TYR A 78 -14.28 3.74 -1.95
CA TYR A 78 -12.97 4.27 -2.31
C TYR A 78 -12.21 3.36 -3.28
N THR A 79 -12.15 2.05 -3.01
CA THR A 79 -11.47 1.09 -3.91
C THR A 79 -12.17 1.00 -5.26
N LEU A 80 -13.50 1.07 -5.30
CA LEU A 80 -14.26 1.09 -6.55
C LEU A 80 -13.98 2.36 -7.35
N MET A 81 -13.97 3.52 -6.70
CA MET A 81 -13.61 4.80 -7.32
C MET A 81 -12.20 4.77 -7.90
N VAL A 82 -11.21 4.27 -7.16
CA VAL A 82 -9.83 4.11 -7.65
C VAL A 82 -9.79 3.15 -8.85
N GLY A 83 -10.56 2.08 -8.81
CA GLY A 83 -10.69 1.13 -9.91
C GLY A 83 -11.25 1.78 -11.17
N GLU A 84 -12.27 2.61 -11.05
CA GLU A 84 -12.89 3.34 -12.15
C GLU A 84 -11.92 4.38 -12.74
N LEU A 85 -11.29 5.21 -11.91
CA LEU A 85 -10.30 6.18 -12.34
C LEU A 85 -9.12 5.52 -13.08
N GLY A 86 -8.61 4.39 -12.57
CA GLY A 86 -7.56 3.64 -13.26
C GLY A 86 -8.01 3.05 -14.60
N SER A 87 -9.28 2.68 -14.74
CA SER A 87 -9.85 2.24 -16.01
C SER A 87 -10.00 3.39 -17.00
N ALA A 88 -10.51 4.54 -16.54
CA ALA A 88 -10.71 5.74 -17.34
C ALA A 88 -9.38 6.30 -17.86
N PHE A 89 -8.39 6.42 -16.99
CA PHE A 89 -7.07 6.99 -17.28
C PHE A 89 -5.98 5.93 -17.50
N LYS A 90 -6.33 4.84 -18.17
CA LYS A 90 -5.49 3.65 -18.38
C LYS A 90 -4.13 3.88 -19.06
N ASN A 91 -3.99 4.96 -19.80
CA ASN A 91 -2.76 5.32 -20.50
C ASN A 91 -1.81 6.19 -19.64
N GLU A 92 -2.30 6.68 -18.51
CA GLU A 92 -1.55 7.58 -17.64
C GLU A 92 -0.72 6.78 -16.63
N GLY A 93 0.58 7.08 -16.55
CA GLY A 93 1.51 6.42 -15.61
C GLY A 93 1.94 7.28 -14.42
N GLY A 94 1.40 8.49 -14.29
CA GLY A 94 1.79 9.44 -13.24
C GLY A 94 1.03 9.30 -11.92
N GLY A 95 0.15 8.31 -11.80
CA GLY A 95 -0.64 8.07 -10.60
C GLY A 95 -1.73 9.11 -10.38
N VAL A 96 -2.07 9.36 -9.10
CA VAL A 96 -3.17 10.27 -8.71
C VAL A 96 -2.97 11.69 -9.25
N SER A 97 -1.74 12.19 -9.28
CA SER A 97 -1.46 13.53 -9.81
C SER A 97 -1.79 13.65 -11.30
N SER A 98 -1.55 12.60 -12.10
CA SER A 98 -1.96 12.58 -13.50
C SER A 98 -3.48 12.56 -13.65
N TRP A 99 -4.20 11.82 -12.82
CA TRP A 99 -5.67 11.82 -12.84
C TRP A 99 -6.24 13.20 -12.52
N ILE A 100 -5.67 13.90 -11.53
CA ILE A 100 -6.07 15.27 -11.21
C ILE A 100 -5.73 16.22 -12.35
N HIS A 101 -4.59 16.05 -13.02
CA HIS A 101 -4.23 16.85 -14.18
C HIS A 101 -5.25 16.73 -15.32
N GLN A 102 -5.70 15.50 -15.60
CA GLN A 102 -6.67 15.22 -16.65
C GLN A 102 -8.09 15.73 -16.33
N THR A 103 -8.44 15.78 -15.04
CA THR A 103 -9.79 16.18 -14.61
C THR A 103 -9.91 17.64 -14.23
N THR A 104 -8.79 18.32 -13.97
CA THR A 104 -8.79 19.71 -13.48
C THR A 104 -7.76 20.59 -14.23
N ASN A 105 -6.60 20.80 -13.63
CA ASN A 105 -5.51 21.60 -14.22
C ASN A 105 -4.13 21.21 -13.67
N ALA A 106 -3.08 21.65 -14.36
CA ALA A 106 -1.68 21.36 -14.01
C ALA A 106 -1.28 21.89 -12.62
N LYS A 107 -1.82 23.05 -12.20
CA LYS A 107 -1.49 23.67 -10.91
C LYS A 107 -1.99 22.80 -9.74
N LEU A 108 -3.25 22.36 -9.79
CA LEU A 108 -3.81 21.47 -8.77
C LEU A 108 -3.13 20.11 -8.76
N ALA A 109 -2.81 19.57 -9.94
CA ALA A 109 -2.06 18.32 -10.05
C ALA A 109 -0.68 18.39 -9.41
N TYR A 110 0.03 19.52 -9.59
CA TYR A 110 1.32 19.77 -8.95
C TYR A 110 1.19 19.82 -7.42
N TYR A 111 0.24 20.58 -6.90
CA TYR A 111 0.01 20.66 -5.45
C TYR A 111 -0.40 19.31 -4.86
N ALA A 112 -1.26 18.55 -5.54
CA ALA A 112 -1.66 17.23 -5.11
C ALA A 112 -0.47 16.26 -5.08
N GLY A 113 0.37 16.24 -6.10
CA GLY A 113 1.59 15.44 -6.13
C GLY A 113 2.58 15.81 -5.04
N TRP A 114 2.79 17.10 -4.82
CA TRP A 114 3.65 17.61 -3.77
C TRP A 114 3.15 17.26 -2.36
N THR A 115 1.88 17.52 -2.06
CA THR A 115 1.30 17.22 -0.75
C THR A 115 1.27 15.72 -0.48
N TYR A 116 0.95 14.92 -1.51
CA TYR A 116 0.99 13.46 -1.42
C TYR A 116 2.40 12.95 -1.09
N TRP A 117 3.43 13.46 -1.75
CA TRP A 117 4.81 13.13 -1.46
C TRP A 117 5.22 13.58 -0.05
N ALA A 118 4.94 14.81 0.34
CA ALA A 118 5.30 15.37 1.65
C ALA A 118 4.68 14.58 2.81
N CYS A 119 3.39 14.22 2.71
CA CYS A 119 2.71 13.41 3.72
C CYS A 119 3.32 11.99 3.86
N HIS A 120 3.90 11.44 2.79
CA HIS A 120 4.46 10.10 2.82
C HIS A 120 5.89 10.02 3.37
N ILE A 121 6.60 11.12 3.54
CA ILE A 121 7.97 11.11 4.09
C ILE A 121 7.99 10.51 5.49
N THR A 122 7.16 11.01 6.39
CA THR A 122 7.07 10.52 7.77
C THR A 122 6.58 9.08 7.84
N TYR A 123 5.62 8.73 6.99
CA TYR A 123 5.12 7.36 6.88
C TYR A 123 6.22 6.38 6.43
N ILE A 124 7.01 6.73 5.41
CA ILE A 124 8.10 5.88 4.92
C ILE A 124 9.17 5.72 6.00
N ALA A 125 9.53 6.80 6.70
CA ALA A 125 10.49 6.76 7.80
C ALA A 125 10.05 5.79 8.90
N SER A 126 8.77 5.78 9.28
CA SER A 126 8.23 4.87 10.29
C SER A 126 8.27 3.39 9.89
N LYS A 127 8.28 3.09 8.58
CA LYS A 127 8.35 1.69 8.10
C LYS A 127 9.70 1.03 8.36
N GLY A 128 10.80 1.79 8.31
CA GLY A 128 12.13 1.25 8.63
C GLY A 128 12.26 0.82 10.08
N SER A 129 11.80 1.64 11.02
CA SER A 129 11.79 1.29 12.46
C SER A 129 10.83 0.13 12.76
N GLY A 130 9.65 0.11 12.12
CA GLY A 130 8.72 -1.01 12.23
C GLY A 130 9.30 -2.33 11.72
N PHE A 131 10.06 -2.30 10.63
CA PHE A 131 10.78 -3.48 10.13
C PHE A 131 11.83 -3.99 11.14
N LEU A 132 12.62 -3.10 11.73
CA LEU A 132 13.62 -3.46 12.75
C LEU A 132 12.97 -4.07 13.99
N LYS A 133 11.83 -3.53 14.43
CA LYS A 133 11.08 -4.09 15.56
C LYS A 133 10.53 -5.49 15.22
N ALA A 134 10.00 -5.69 14.04
CA ALA A 134 9.54 -7.00 13.58
C ALA A 134 10.71 -8.00 13.45
N LEU A 135 11.87 -7.54 12.99
CA LEU A 135 13.08 -8.37 12.91
C LEU A 135 13.58 -8.78 14.30
N SER A 136 13.53 -7.87 15.28
CA SER A 136 13.86 -8.18 16.69
C SER A 136 12.94 -9.30 17.23
N TRP A 137 11.64 -9.22 16.98
CA TRP A 137 10.71 -10.29 17.35
C TRP A 137 11.02 -11.61 16.66
N ALA A 138 11.37 -11.58 15.38
CA ALA A 138 11.68 -12.79 14.61
C ALA A 138 12.96 -13.49 15.10
N ILE A 139 13.97 -12.74 15.52
CA ILE A 139 15.28 -13.26 15.93
C ILE A 139 15.32 -13.57 17.44
N PHE A 140 14.91 -12.61 18.26
CA PHE A 140 15.08 -12.66 19.72
C PHE A 140 13.79 -13.04 20.46
N ARG A 141 12.66 -13.13 19.77
CA ARG A 141 11.33 -13.45 20.32
C ARG A 141 10.83 -12.47 21.39
N ASN A 142 11.38 -11.27 21.42
CA ASN A 142 10.97 -10.18 22.32
C ASN A 142 11.13 -8.81 21.66
N ALA A 143 10.48 -7.80 22.22
CA ALA A 143 10.61 -6.40 21.77
C ALA A 143 11.66 -5.63 22.57
N GLU A 144 12.03 -6.10 23.75
CA GLU A 144 12.93 -5.40 24.69
C GLU A 144 14.31 -5.18 24.06
N THR A 145 14.78 -6.15 23.27
CA THR A 145 16.04 -6.02 22.53
C THR A 145 16.02 -4.82 21.58
N TYR A 146 14.91 -4.58 20.89
CA TYR A 146 14.78 -3.39 20.04
C TYR A 146 14.76 -2.10 20.86
N ASP A 147 14.01 -2.08 21.96
CA ASP A 147 13.84 -0.90 22.81
C ASP A 147 15.13 -0.55 23.58
N SER A 148 16.04 -1.52 23.78
CA SER A 148 17.37 -1.32 24.37
C SER A 148 18.40 -0.74 23.41
N ILE A 149 18.16 -0.74 22.09
CA ILE A 149 19.11 -0.21 21.10
C ILE A 149 19.10 1.33 21.15
N PRO A 150 20.26 1.99 21.25
CA PRO A 150 20.33 3.44 21.20
C PRO A 150 19.68 4.00 19.92
N THR A 151 18.89 5.05 20.06
CA THR A 151 18.08 5.65 18.96
C THR A 151 18.91 5.96 17.72
N LEU A 152 20.17 6.36 17.87
CA LEU A 152 21.06 6.67 16.75
C LEU A 152 21.26 5.45 15.83
N TYR A 153 21.50 4.25 16.40
CA TYR A 153 21.70 3.03 15.61
C TYR A 153 20.40 2.61 14.89
N VAL A 154 19.25 2.77 15.56
CA VAL A 154 17.95 2.53 14.95
C VAL A 154 17.72 3.46 13.75
N GLN A 155 18.07 4.75 13.88
CA GLN A 155 17.96 5.72 12.79
C GLN A 155 18.89 5.40 11.63
N LEU A 156 20.16 5.08 11.90
CA LEU A 156 21.13 4.69 10.87
C LEU A 156 20.68 3.41 10.14
N ALA A 157 20.25 2.39 10.89
CA ALA A 157 19.73 1.16 10.29
C ALA A 157 18.48 1.42 9.45
N THR A 158 17.54 2.24 9.92
CA THR A 158 16.36 2.67 9.16
C THR A 158 16.77 3.37 7.87
N PHE A 159 17.73 4.28 7.92
CA PHE A 159 18.24 4.97 6.74
C PHE A 159 18.85 3.98 5.72
N CYS A 160 19.65 3.01 6.18
CA CYS A 160 20.20 1.97 5.30
C CYS A 160 19.09 1.13 4.64
N ILE A 161 18.06 0.74 5.39
CA ILE A 161 16.90 0.01 4.86
C ILE A 161 16.20 0.82 3.77
N LEU A 162 15.99 2.12 3.99
CA LEU A 162 15.38 3.00 3.01
C LEU A 162 16.23 3.13 1.75
N LEU A 163 17.56 3.24 1.87
CA LEU A 163 18.47 3.24 0.72
C LEU A 163 18.38 1.94 -0.10
N VAL A 164 18.32 0.80 0.56
CA VAL A 164 18.09 -0.50 -0.10
C VAL A 164 16.75 -0.51 -0.83
N GLY A 165 15.68 0.00 -0.20
CA GLY A 165 14.38 0.15 -0.83
C GLY A 165 14.41 1.03 -2.08
N CYS A 166 15.06 2.19 -2.00
CA CYS A 166 15.28 3.09 -3.14
C CYS A 166 16.09 2.43 -4.25
N TYR A 167 17.13 1.68 -3.90
CA TYR A 167 17.94 0.93 -4.85
C TYR A 167 17.09 -0.12 -5.60
N ILE A 168 16.28 -0.91 -4.88
CA ILE A 168 15.38 -1.89 -5.49
C ILE A 168 14.38 -1.19 -6.42
N ALA A 169 13.79 -0.09 -5.98
CA ALA A 169 12.85 0.70 -6.77
C ALA A 169 13.49 1.27 -8.04
N SER A 170 14.76 1.72 -7.97
CA SER A 170 15.50 2.24 -9.12
C SER A 170 15.82 1.19 -10.18
N ARG A 171 15.84 -0.11 -9.81
CA ARG A 171 16.03 -1.24 -10.74
C ARG A 171 14.82 -1.51 -11.64
N GLY A 172 13.72 -0.80 -11.41
CA GLY A 172 12.53 -0.82 -12.24
C GLY A 172 11.44 -1.76 -11.74
N LEU A 173 10.42 -1.96 -12.59
CA LEU A 173 9.17 -2.62 -12.21
C LEU A 173 9.33 -4.09 -11.81
N ASN A 174 10.20 -4.84 -12.49
CA ASN A 174 10.26 -6.30 -12.29
C ASN A 174 10.71 -6.72 -10.88
N PRO A 175 11.81 -6.21 -10.29
CA PRO A 175 12.17 -6.54 -8.93
C PRO A 175 11.15 -6.01 -7.92
N LEU A 176 10.63 -4.81 -8.13
CA LEU A 176 9.62 -4.22 -7.27
C LEU A 176 8.32 -5.04 -7.27
N LYS A 177 7.83 -5.44 -8.44
CA LYS A 177 6.68 -6.32 -8.60
C LYS A 177 6.85 -7.64 -7.83
N LYS A 178 8.01 -8.29 -7.98
CA LYS A 178 8.30 -9.55 -7.27
C LYS A 178 8.28 -9.35 -5.76
N LEU A 179 8.93 -8.30 -5.26
CA LEU A 179 8.99 -7.98 -3.83
C LEU A 179 7.60 -7.71 -3.25
N LEU A 180 6.83 -6.81 -3.88
CA LEU A 180 5.50 -6.44 -3.40
C LEU A 180 4.51 -7.61 -3.49
N THR A 181 4.59 -8.43 -4.54
CA THR A 181 3.74 -9.62 -4.66
C THR A 181 4.09 -10.65 -3.58
N ALA A 182 5.37 -10.91 -3.36
CA ALA A 182 5.80 -11.82 -2.31
C ALA A 182 5.36 -11.31 -0.92
N ALA A 183 5.59 -10.04 -0.62
CA ALA A 183 5.14 -9.42 0.63
C ALA A 183 3.62 -9.52 0.81
N GLY A 184 2.84 -9.16 -0.21
CA GLY A 184 1.38 -9.26 -0.17
C GLY A 184 0.89 -10.69 0.01
N THR A 185 1.49 -11.65 -0.69
CA THR A 185 1.13 -13.06 -0.54
C THR A 185 1.46 -13.59 0.86
N CYS A 186 2.67 -13.31 1.37
CA CYS A 186 3.06 -13.71 2.72
C CYS A 186 2.13 -13.10 3.78
N THR A 187 1.81 -11.80 3.67
CA THR A 187 0.90 -11.14 4.60
C THR A 187 -0.50 -11.72 4.53
N PHE A 188 -1.00 -12.04 3.34
CA PHE A 188 -2.31 -12.67 3.16
C PHE A 188 -2.35 -14.07 3.78
N VAL A 189 -1.36 -14.91 3.51
CA VAL A 189 -1.25 -16.25 4.10
C VAL A 189 -1.16 -16.17 5.62
N MET A 190 -0.34 -15.25 6.15
CA MET A 190 -0.23 -15.02 7.60
C MET A 190 -1.55 -14.59 8.21
N SER A 191 -2.34 -13.75 7.51
CA SER A 191 -3.66 -13.32 7.99
C SER A 191 -4.63 -14.50 8.07
N LEU A 192 -4.65 -15.37 7.05
CA LEU A 192 -5.46 -16.58 7.06
C LEU A 192 -5.03 -17.55 8.16
N LEU A 193 -3.72 -17.77 8.32
CA LEU A 193 -3.20 -18.60 9.40
C LEU A 193 -3.58 -18.06 10.77
N TYR A 194 -3.53 -16.74 10.96
CA TYR A 194 -3.94 -16.11 12.22
C TYR A 194 -5.42 -16.39 12.54
N ILE A 195 -6.30 -16.27 11.54
CA ILE A 195 -7.72 -16.60 11.69
C ILE A 195 -7.90 -18.08 12.05
N VAL A 196 -7.23 -19.00 11.32
CA VAL A 196 -7.31 -20.44 11.60
C VAL A 196 -6.79 -20.77 13.00
N MET A 197 -5.65 -20.18 13.40
CA MET A 197 -5.08 -20.40 14.73
C MET A 197 -5.99 -19.89 15.85
N MET A 198 -6.72 -18.79 15.62
CA MET A 198 -7.69 -18.29 16.59
C MET A 198 -8.77 -19.34 16.90
N PHE A 199 -9.29 -20.03 15.88
CA PHE A 199 -10.28 -21.11 16.09
C PHE A 199 -9.66 -22.42 16.59
N ALA A 200 -8.41 -22.70 16.25
CA ALA A 200 -7.70 -23.91 16.68
C ALA A 200 -7.11 -23.78 18.09
N ALA A 201 -6.97 -22.59 18.63
CA ALA A 201 -6.30 -22.32 19.91
C ALA A 201 -6.83 -23.18 21.08
N PRO A 202 -8.16 -23.37 21.31
CA PRO A 202 -8.65 -24.19 22.40
C PRO A 202 -8.34 -25.68 22.23
N ALA A 203 -8.25 -26.16 20.98
CA ALA A 203 -7.90 -27.54 20.71
C ALA A 203 -6.40 -27.84 20.94
N ILE A 204 -5.55 -26.83 20.76
CA ILE A 204 -4.09 -26.94 20.92
C ILE A 204 -3.67 -26.69 22.37
N ASN A 205 -4.28 -25.72 23.03
CA ASN A 205 -4.01 -25.36 24.41
C ASN A 205 -5.31 -25.38 25.23
N PRO A 206 -5.51 -26.41 26.07
CA PRO A 206 -6.72 -26.52 26.91
C PRO A 206 -6.93 -25.35 27.88
N ASN A 207 -5.88 -24.60 28.18
CA ASN A 207 -5.97 -23.41 29.04
C ASN A 207 -6.32 -22.14 28.26
N ALA A 208 -6.48 -22.21 26.95
CA ALA A 208 -6.92 -21.10 26.13
C ALA A 208 -8.45 -20.94 26.26
N GLU A 209 -8.88 -20.14 27.21
CA GLU A 209 -10.29 -19.79 27.36
C GLU A 209 -10.65 -18.61 26.48
N TYR A 210 -11.73 -18.77 25.70
CA TYR A 210 -12.37 -17.59 25.10
C TYR A 210 -13.08 -16.83 26.21
N VAL A 211 -12.79 -15.54 26.35
CA VAL A 211 -13.51 -14.67 27.27
C VAL A 211 -14.95 -14.54 26.75
N SER A 212 -15.80 -15.51 27.08
CA SER A 212 -17.22 -15.48 26.76
C SER A 212 -17.94 -14.54 27.70
N ARG A 213 -18.00 -13.27 27.33
CA ARG A 213 -18.97 -12.35 27.97
C ARG A 213 -20.29 -12.40 27.20
N PRO A 214 -21.43 -12.34 27.89
CA PRO A 214 -22.74 -12.27 27.20
C PRO A 214 -22.70 -11.16 26.14
N PHE A 215 -23.17 -11.46 24.95
CA PHE A 215 -23.21 -10.51 23.86
C PHE A 215 -24.44 -9.62 24.00
N THR A 216 -24.23 -8.33 24.24
CA THR A 216 -25.28 -7.33 24.24
C THR A 216 -25.12 -6.42 23.03
N PHE A 217 -26.13 -6.32 22.19
CA PHE A 217 -26.09 -5.50 20.97
C PHE A 217 -25.77 -4.02 21.27
N GLN A 218 -26.18 -3.52 22.42
CA GLN A 218 -25.87 -2.15 22.86
C GLN A 218 -24.36 -1.89 22.99
N GLU A 219 -23.55 -2.91 23.30
CA GLU A 219 -22.10 -2.76 23.39
C GLU A 219 -21.41 -2.53 22.04
N LEU A 220 -22.11 -2.81 20.94
CA LEU A 220 -21.59 -2.52 19.58
C LEU A 220 -21.77 -1.06 19.20
N ILE A 221 -22.74 -0.38 19.80
CA ILE A 221 -23.10 0.99 19.42
C ILE A 221 -22.09 1.94 20.07
N PRO A 222 -21.30 2.67 19.27
CA PRO A 222 -20.33 3.62 19.80
C PRO A 222 -21.05 4.86 20.36
N ASN A 223 -20.42 5.50 21.34
CA ASN A 223 -20.84 6.82 21.80
C ASN A 223 -20.47 7.85 20.74
N PHE A 224 -21.45 8.33 19.98
CA PHE A 224 -21.26 9.30 18.90
C PHE A 224 -20.93 10.69 19.48
N ASN A 225 -19.69 10.88 19.84
CA ASN A 225 -19.14 12.16 20.29
C ASN A 225 -17.96 12.60 19.39
N VAL A 226 -17.47 13.80 19.60
CA VAL A 226 -16.35 14.37 18.81
C VAL A 226 -15.10 13.48 18.88
N ALA A 227 -14.79 12.90 20.03
CA ALA A 227 -13.67 12.00 20.21
C ALA A 227 -13.81 10.73 19.36
N TYR A 228 -15.01 10.15 19.27
CA TYR A 228 -15.29 9.00 18.40
C TYR A 228 -15.03 9.35 16.93
N PHE A 229 -15.57 10.46 16.42
CA PHE A 229 -15.37 10.87 15.04
C PHE A 229 -13.90 11.20 14.72
N THR A 230 -13.19 11.79 15.66
CA THR A 230 -11.74 12.02 15.54
C THR A 230 -10.98 10.69 15.44
N SER A 231 -11.37 9.70 16.25
CA SER A 231 -10.76 8.38 16.25
C SER A 231 -11.02 7.59 14.96
N LEU A 232 -12.13 7.83 14.26
CA LEU A 232 -12.40 7.22 12.96
C LEU A 232 -11.32 7.57 11.91
N SER A 233 -10.65 8.71 12.04
CA SER A 233 -9.55 9.08 11.13
C SER A 233 -8.43 8.04 11.10
N ILE A 234 -8.22 7.33 12.20
CA ILE A 234 -7.21 6.27 12.31
C ILE A 234 -7.62 5.03 11.50
N LEU A 235 -8.92 4.71 11.48
CA LEU A 235 -9.43 3.62 10.65
C LEU A 235 -9.37 3.99 9.16
N VAL A 236 -9.67 5.25 8.80
CA VAL A 236 -9.47 5.77 7.43
C VAL A 236 -8.02 5.60 7.00
N PHE A 237 -7.08 6.00 7.86
CA PHE A 237 -5.64 5.85 7.60
C PHE A 237 -5.24 4.37 7.47
N ALA A 238 -5.82 3.50 8.29
CA ALA A 238 -5.50 2.07 8.32
C ALA A 238 -5.82 1.34 7.00
N VAL A 239 -6.88 1.75 6.30
CA VAL A 239 -7.32 1.13 5.03
C VAL A 239 -7.05 1.99 3.79
N GLY A 240 -6.45 3.17 3.97
CA GLY A 240 -6.00 4.01 2.86
C GLY A 240 -4.79 3.42 2.14
N GLY A 241 -4.59 3.80 0.87
CA GLY A 241 -3.38 3.47 0.13
C GLY A 241 -3.55 2.59 -1.10
N CYS A 242 -4.78 2.19 -1.47
CA CYS A 242 -5.00 1.45 -2.72
C CYS A 242 -4.64 2.27 -3.96
N GLU A 243 -4.66 3.58 -3.89
CA GLU A 243 -4.24 4.52 -4.94
C GLU A 243 -2.72 4.50 -5.20
N LYS A 244 -1.92 3.97 -4.27
CA LYS A 244 -0.45 3.88 -4.39
C LYS A 244 -0.01 3.03 -5.58
N ILE A 245 -0.88 2.14 -6.06
CA ILE A 245 -0.59 1.33 -7.25
C ILE A 245 -1.00 2.02 -8.56
N SER A 246 -1.63 3.20 -8.50
CA SER A 246 -2.06 3.95 -9.69
C SER A 246 -0.95 4.24 -10.72
N PRO A 247 0.34 4.44 -10.37
CA PRO A 247 1.41 4.61 -11.35
C PRO A 247 1.66 3.38 -12.23
N TYR A 248 1.11 2.23 -11.87
CA TYR A 248 1.26 0.99 -12.63
C TYR A 248 0.08 0.68 -13.56
N VAL A 249 -0.94 1.53 -13.63
CA VAL A 249 -2.15 1.29 -14.39
C VAL A 249 -1.87 0.96 -15.85
N ASN A 250 -0.96 1.69 -16.50
CA ASN A 250 -0.55 1.48 -17.89
C ASN A 250 0.34 0.24 -18.10
N LYS A 251 0.80 -0.41 -17.03
CA LYS A 251 1.60 -1.64 -17.04
C LYS A 251 0.75 -2.90 -16.87
N VAL A 252 -0.55 -2.75 -16.63
CA VAL A 252 -1.47 -3.87 -16.38
C VAL A 252 -1.90 -4.52 -17.70
N GLU A 253 -2.09 -5.83 -17.69
CA GLU A 253 -2.73 -6.54 -18.80
C GLU A 253 -4.19 -6.10 -18.89
N ASN A 254 -4.59 -5.57 -20.05
CA ASN A 254 -5.93 -5.03 -20.27
C ASN A 254 -6.37 -4.08 -19.13
N PRO A 255 -5.78 -2.87 -19.04
CA PRO A 255 -5.98 -1.98 -17.90
C PRO A 255 -7.43 -1.64 -17.60
N SER A 256 -8.25 -1.51 -18.65
CA SER A 256 -9.68 -1.17 -18.53
C SER A 256 -10.49 -2.21 -17.74
N LYS A 257 -10.09 -3.48 -17.77
CA LYS A 257 -10.76 -4.57 -17.02
C LYS A 257 -9.90 -5.08 -15.88
N GLY A 258 -8.58 -5.18 -16.09
CA GLY A 258 -7.64 -5.75 -15.12
C GLY A 258 -7.48 -4.88 -13.89
N PHE A 259 -7.45 -3.56 -14.04
CA PHE A 259 -7.27 -2.66 -12.89
C PHE A 259 -8.50 -2.64 -11.97
N PRO A 260 -9.75 -2.42 -12.46
CA PRO A 260 -10.93 -2.53 -11.61
C PRO A 260 -11.08 -3.90 -10.95
N LYS A 261 -10.80 -4.98 -11.69
CA LYS A 261 -10.85 -6.34 -11.16
C LYS A 261 -9.87 -6.55 -9.99
N SER A 262 -8.67 -5.96 -10.08
CA SER A 262 -7.71 -6.01 -8.98
C SER A 262 -8.17 -5.23 -7.75
N MET A 263 -8.89 -4.12 -7.93
CA MET A 263 -9.45 -3.33 -6.84
C MET A 263 -10.61 -4.06 -6.13
N ILE A 264 -11.49 -4.72 -6.91
CA ILE A 264 -12.56 -5.56 -6.33
C ILE A 264 -11.95 -6.73 -5.55
N ALA A 265 -10.93 -7.38 -6.09
CA ALA A 265 -10.23 -8.45 -5.38
C ALA A 265 -9.54 -7.93 -4.10
N LEU A 266 -8.92 -6.75 -4.15
CA LEU A 266 -8.37 -6.10 -2.96
C LEU A 266 -9.44 -5.87 -1.91
N ALA A 267 -10.59 -5.33 -2.28
CA ALA A 267 -11.70 -5.12 -1.35
C ALA A 267 -12.09 -6.43 -0.66
N GLY A 268 -12.25 -7.52 -1.42
CA GLY A 268 -12.58 -8.84 -0.87
C GLY A 268 -11.48 -9.48 -0.02
N MET A 269 -10.21 -9.12 -0.23
CA MET A 269 -9.10 -9.61 0.61
C MET A 269 -8.95 -8.83 1.94
N VAL A 270 -9.39 -7.58 1.98
CA VAL A 270 -9.21 -6.70 3.17
C VAL A 270 -10.42 -6.78 4.10
N VAL A 271 -11.64 -6.90 3.55
CA VAL A 271 -12.90 -7.03 4.31
C VAL A 271 -13.10 -8.45 4.80
#